data_63828083e4f2f6f57049c9c86922af57
#
_entry.id   63828083e4f2f6f57049c9c86922af57
#
_cell.length_a   1.000
_cell.length_b   1.000
_cell.length_c   1.000
_cell.angle_alpha   90.00
_cell.angle_beta   90.00
_cell.angle_gamma   90.00
#
_symmetry.space_group_name_H-M   'P 1'
#
loop_
_entity.id
_entity.type
_entity.pdbx_description
1 polymer ?
#
loop_
_entity_poly.entity_id
_entity_poly.type
_entity_poly.pdbx_seq_one_letter_code
_entity_poly.pdbx_strand_id
1 'polypeptide(L)'
;IEDVHTSIEYYTHEQWWLGGIMRSLHRYSADGLVLVMLLHLLREFLYGRFHSFHWYSWITGVPTVWLVYASGIGGYWLVWDQLGLFSAVASAEWFDWLPIFSDPATRNFLPGALTDRFFSLLVFLHIGIPLALLLGMWVHVQRVSRPDTYPSRELAIGTLVSLAALALVVPVQSHAPADLAKVPATLAPDWFFLFPHPLMYV
;
A
#
# COMPACT_ATOMS: atom_id res chain seq x y z
N ILE A 1 -17.96 3.29 -11.81
CA ILE A 1 -17.57 2.66 -10.53
C ILE A 1 -17.69 1.14 -10.62
N GLU A 2 -18.79 0.62 -11.12
CA GLU A 2 -18.94 -0.82 -11.39
C GLU A 2 -17.88 -1.36 -12.35
N ASP A 3 -17.43 -0.53 -13.29
CA ASP A 3 -16.42 -0.89 -14.29
C ASP A 3 -15.02 -1.09 -13.70
N VAL A 4 -14.68 -0.46 -12.57
CA VAL A 4 -13.31 -0.56 -11.97
C VAL A 4 -13.07 -1.99 -11.49
N HIS A 5 -13.94 -2.51 -10.62
CA HIS A 5 -13.81 -3.88 -10.11
C HIS A 5 -13.89 -4.90 -11.26
N THR A 6 -14.85 -4.74 -12.15
CA THR A 6 -15.04 -5.63 -13.32
C THR A 6 -13.81 -5.64 -14.23
N SER A 7 -13.20 -4.48 -14.46
CA SER A 7 -11.96 -4.39 -15.25
C SER A 7 -10.80 -5.14 -14.61
N ILE A 8 -10.64 -5.00 -13.29
CA ILE A 8 -9.58 -5.70 -12.56
C ILE A 8 -9.81 -7.21 -12.57
N GLU A 9 -11.05 -7.66 -12.41
CA GLU A 9 -11.40 -9.08 -12.49
C GLU A 9 -11.17 -9.64 -13.89
N TYR A 10 -11.50 -8.88 -14.93
CA TYR A 10 -11.20 -9.26 -16.31
C TYR A 10 -9.69 -9.49 -16.52
N TYR A 11 -8.84 -8.54 -16.09
CA TYR A 11 -7.39 -8.72 -16.19
C TYR A 11 -6.87 -9.85 -15.30
N THR A 12 -7.49 -10.11 -14.18
CA THR A 12 -7.08 -11.15 -13.26
C THR A 12 -7.41 -12.55 -13.79
N HIS A 13 -8.58 -12.74 -14.39
CA HIS A 13 -9.10 -14.06 -14.75
C HIS A 13 -9.01 -14.35 -16.26
N GLU A 14 -9.45 -13.41 -17.10
CA GLU A 14 -9.46 -13.62 -18.56
C GLU A 14 -8.05 -13.44 -19.16
N GLN A 15 -7.25 -12.53 -18.60
CA GLN A 15 -5.87 -12.31 -19.01
C GLN A 15 -4.88 -12.80 -17.94
N TRP A 16 -5.17 -13.93 -17.30
CA TRP A 16 -4.41 -14.44 -16.15
C TRP A 16 -2.90 -14.55 -16.39
N TRP A 17 -2.50 -14.94 -17.59
CA TRP A 17 -1.11 -15.16 -17.99
C TRP A 17 -0.25 -13.88 -18.02
N LEU A 18 -0.88 -12.72 -18.16
CA LEU A 18 -0.20 -11.41 -18.05
C LEU A 18 -0.78 -10.59 -16.91
N GLY A 19 -2.05 -10.22 -16.96
CA GLY A 19 -2.70 -9.35 -15.99
C GLY A 19 -2.74 -9.97 -14.59
N GLY A 20 -3.15 -11.22 -14.46
CA GLY A 20 -3.22 -11.94 -13.18
C GLY A 20 -1.84 -12.13 -12.54
N ILE A 21 -0.85 -12.56 -13.34
CA ILE A 21 0.53 -12.71 -12.86
C ILE A 21 1.11 -11.35 -12.44
N MET A 22 0.97 -10.31 -13.27
CA MET A 22 1.49 -8.98 -12.96
C MET A 22 0.85 -8.38 -11.71
N ARG A 23 -0.47 -8.56 -11.55
CA ARG A 23 -1.18 -8.14 -10.34
C ARG A 23 -0.65 -8.86 -9.10
N SER A 24 -0.45 -10.17 -9.18
CA SER A 24 0.07 -10.97 -8.07
C SER A 24 1.51 -10.60 -7.74
N LEU A 25 2.36 -10.42 -8.74
CA LEU A 25 3.74 -9.95 -8.55
C LEU A 25 3.77 -8.57 -7.89
N HIS A 26 2.94 -7.64 -8.37
CA HIS A 26 2.84 -6.31 -7.78
C HIS A 26 2.44 -6.38 -6.30
N ARG A 27 1.40 -7.15 -5.99
CA ARG A 27 0.92 -7.34 -4.63
C ARG A 27 1.98 -7.93 -3.72
N TYR A 28 2.58 -9.08 -4.09
CA TYR A 28 3.57 -9.75 -3.26
C TYR A 28 4.88 -8.97 -3.13
N SER A 29 5.25 -8.20 -4.16
CA SER A 29 6.40 -7.29 -4.07
C SER A 29 6.13 -6.14 -3.10
N ALA A 30 4.91 -5.60 -3.09
CA ALA A 30 4.51 -4.57 -2.13
C ALA A 30 4.51 -5.11 -0.69
N ASP A 31 3.96 -6.31 -0.47
CA ASP A 31 3.99 -6.97 0.84
C ASP A 31 5.44 -7.21 1.31
N GLY A 32 6.29 -7.72 0.42
CA GLY A 32 7.72 -7.91 0.69
C GLY A 32 8.43 -6.60 1.03
N LEU A 33 8.12 -5.51 0.31
CA LEU A 33 8.67 -4.19 0.59
C LEU A 33 8.30 -3.72 2.01
N VAL A 34 7.02 -3.82 2.38
CA VAL A 34 6.54 -3.42 3.72
C VAL A 34 7.22 -4.25 4.80
N LEU A 35 7.28 -5.59 4.63
CA LEU A 35 7.92 -6.48 5.59
C LEU A 35 9.40 -6.15 5.78
N VAL A 36 10.14 -5.99 4.69
CA VAL A 36 11.58 -5.66 4.74
C VAL A 36 11.81 -4.27 5.33
N MET A 37 10.96 -3.30 5.02
CA MET A 37 11.00 -1.96 5.60
C MET A 37 10.81 -2.01 7.13
N LEU A 38 9.83 -2.78 7.63
CA LEU A 38 9.61 -2.94 9.08
C LEU A 38 10.80 -3.64 9.76
N LEU A 39 11.34 -4.69 9.14
CA LEU A 39 12.55 -5.37 9.64
C LEU A 39 13.77 -4.44 9.63
N HIS A 40 13.93 -3.61 8.60
CA HIS A 40 14.97 -2.60 8.52
C HIS A 40 14.83 -1.59 9.66
N LEU A 41 13.63 -1.04 9.86
CA LEU A 41 13.35 -0.10 10.94
C LEU A 41 13.65 -0.70 12.31
N LEU A 42 13.19 -1.93 12.56
CA LEU A 42 13.44 -2.64 13.80
C LEU A 42 14.95 -2.88 14.01
N ARG A 43 15.66 -3.32 12.99
CA ARG A 43 17.11 -3.52 13.03
C ARG A 43 17.85 -2.24 13.42
N GLU A 44 17.58 -1.15 12.74
CA GLU A 44 18.25 0.13 12.99
C GLU A 44 17.93 0.67 14.40
N PHE A 45 16.71 0.44 14.88
CA PHE A 45 16.30 0.76 16.24
C PHE A 45 17.07 -0.06 17.28
N LEU A 46 17.13 -1.39 17.12
CA LEU A 46 17.83 -2.28 18.06
C LEU A 46 19.33 -2.01 18.11
N TYR A 47 19.94 -1.54 17.02
CA TYR A 47 21.34 -1.10 17.01
C TYR A 47 21.56 0.30 17.55
N GLY A 48 20.53 0.99 18.03
CA GLY A 48 20.62 2.35 18.55
C GLY A 48 21.03 3.41 17.52
N ARG A 49 20.79 3.14 16.24
CA ARG A 49 21.22 4.02 15.13
C ARG A 49 20.29 5.19 14.89
N PHE A 50 19.64 5.68 15.92
CA PHE A 50 18.82 6.91 15.87
C PHE A 50 19.53 8.12 16.51
N HIS A 51 20.79 7.94 16.94
CA HIS A 51 21.63 8.97 17.53
C HIS A 51 22.80 9.35 16.63
N SER A 52 23.48 10.45 16.99
CA SER A 52 24.73 10.89 16.37
C SER A 52 24.61 11.06 14.83
N PHE A 53 25.51 10.50 14.06
CA PHE A 53 25.52 10.62 12.60
C PHE A 53 24.31 10.04 11.89
N HIS A 54 23.60 9.11 12.51
CA HIS A 54 22.49 8.39 11.93
C HIS A 54 21.13 9.08 12.07
N TRP A 55 21.05 10.17 12.86
CA TRP A 55 19.80 10.91 13.06
C TRP A 55 19.16 11.40 11.77
N TYR A 56 19.97 11.80 10.78
CA TYR A 56 19.46 12.25 9.48
C TYR A 56 18.71 11.15 8.75
N SER A 57 19.26 9.93 8.71
CA SER A 57 18.61 8.79 8.09
C SER A 57 17.30 8.44 8.82
N TRP A 58 17.21 8.61 10.12
CA TRP A 58 15.95 8.45 10.86
C TRP A 58 14.91 9.48 10.47
N ILE A 59 15.23 10.77 10.51
CA ILE A 59 14.29 11.85 10.15
C ILE A 59 13.82 11.72 8.70
N THR A 60 14.70 11.36 7.78
CA THR A 60 14.34 11.16 6.38
C THR A 60 13.63 9.81 6.13
N GLY A 61 13.88 8.81 6.97
CA GLY A 61 13.23 7.49 6.89
C GLY A 61 11.76 7.53 7.28
N VAL A 62 11.37 8.30 8.30
CA VAL A 62 9.97 8.39 8.76
C VAL A 62 9.00 8.81 7.63
N PRO A 63 9.26 9.87 6.84
CA PRO A 63 8.41 10.20 5.71
C PRO A 63 8.32 9.08 4.68
N THR A 64 9.40 8.31 4.44
CA THR A 64 9.35 7.20 3.47
C THR A 64 8.44 6.08 3.93
N VAL A 65 8.37 5.79 5.24
CA VAL A 65 7.40 4.83 5.82
C VAL A 65 5.96 5.26 5.50
N TRP A 66 5.64 6.53 5.74
CA TRP A 66 4.31 7.06 5.45
C TRP A 66 3.96 7.04 3.95
N LEU A 67 4.93 7.31 3.08
CA LEU A 67 4.73 7.22 1.63
C LEU A 67 4.44 5.76 1.20
N VAL A 68 5.13 4.77 1.78
CA VAL A 68 4.84 3.36 1.52
C VAL A 68 3.42 3.00 1.95
N TYR A 69 3.00 3.40 3.16
CA TYR A 69 1.64 3.13 3.64
C TYR A 69 0.58 3.83 2.81
N ALA A 70 0.77 5.12 2.50
CA ALA A 70 -0.18 5.86 1.68
C ALA A 70 -0.34 5.25 0.27
N SER A 71 0.77 4.80 -0.34
CA SER A 71 0.73 4.09 -1.62
C SER A 71 0.00 2.76 -1.49
N GLY A 72 0.29 1.96 -0.45
CA GLY A 72 -0.35 0.67 -0.22
C GLY A 72 -1.87 0.81 -0.01
N ILE A 73 -2.31 1.72 0.85
CA ILE A 73 -3.73 2.02 1.07
C ILE A 73 -4.41 2.39 -0.26
N GLY A 74 -3.80 3.30 -1.04
CA GLY A 74 -4.31 3.67 -2.36
C GLY A 74 -4.46 2.48 -3.31
N GLY A 75 -3.56 1.50 -3.24
CA GLY A 75 -3.62 0.26 -4.01
C GLY A 75 -4.83 -0.61 -3.68
N TYR A 76 -5.20 -0.71 -2.40
CA TYR A 76 -6.43 -1.41 -1.98
C TYR A 76 -7.69 -0.69 -2.47
N TRP A 77 -7.73 0.64 -2.38
CA TRP A 77 -8.89 1.41 -2.83
C TRP A 77 -9.10 1.31 -4.34
N LEU A 78 -8.03 1.17 -5.11
CA LEU A 78 -8.12 1.04 -6.56
C LEU A 78 -8.78 -0.27 -7.03
N VAL A 79 -8.77 -1.33 -6.22
CA VAL A 79 -9.47 -2.58 -6.52
C VAL A 79 -10.98 -2.40 -6.41
N TRP A 80 -11.41 -1.51 -5.53
CA TRP A 80 -12.80 -1.18 -5.22
C TRP A 80 -13.67 -2.40 -4.93
N ASP A 81 -13.14 -3.29 -4.13
CA ASP A 81 -13.85 -4.39 -3.52
C ASP A 81 -14.35 -4.03 -2.11
N GLN A 82 -14.94 -4.99 -1.40
CA GLN A 82 -15.45 -4.77 -0.03
C GLN A 82 -14.35 -4.33 0.94
N LEU A 83 -13.12 -4.87 0.81
CA LEU A 83 -12.00 -4.47 1.65
C LEU A 83 -11.53 -3.06 1.32
N GLY A 84 -11.46 -2.72 0.03
CA GLY A 84 -11.14 -1.38 -0.46
C GLY A 84 -12.12 -0.35 0.07
N LEU A 85 -13.42 -0.60 -0.04
CA LEU A 85 -14.47 0.28 0.49
C LEU A 85 -14.37 0.43 2.01
N PHE A 86 -14.28 -0.67 2.75
CA PHE A 86 -14.17 -0.63 4.21
C PHE A 86 -12.96 0.18 4.67
N SER A 87 -11.78 -0.08 4.09
CA SER A 87 -10.57 0.63 4.46
C SER A 87 -10.62 2.11 4.09
N ALA A 88 -11.31 2.47 3.00
CA ALA A 88 -11.51 3.86 2.59
C ALA A 88 -12.40 4.62 3.57
N VAL A 89 -13.54 4.03 3.96
CA VAL A 89 -14.47 4.64 4.92
C VAL A 89 -13.81 4.77 6.29
N ALA A 90 -13.20 3.71 6.81
CA ALA A 90 -12.51 3.73 8.09
C ALA A 90 -11.38 4.77 8.14
N SER A 91 -10.61 4.90 7.04
CA SER A 91 -9.57 5.93 6.96
C SER A 91 -10.17 7.35 6.91
N ALA A 92 -11.30 7.54 6.22
CA ALA A 92 -11.99 8.81 6.17
C ALA A 92 -12.55 9.21 7.55
N GLU A 93 -13.15 8.27 8.29
CA GLU A 93 -13.62 8.49 9.67
C GLU A 93 -12.47 8.90 10.60
N TRP A 94 -11.30 8.27 10.43
CA TRP A 94 -10.13 8.67 11.21
C TRP A 94 -9.64 10.08 10.88
N PHE A 95 -9.67 10.48 9.60
CA PHE A 95 -9.35 11.84 9.18
C PHE A 95 -10.36 12.86 9.72
N ASP A 96 -11.64 12.49 9.82
CA ASP A 96 -12.69 13.36 10.39
C ASP A 96 -12.45 13.67 11.87
N TRP A 97 -11.74 12.81 12.58
CA TRP A 97 -11.32 13.08 13.97
C TRP A 97 -10.23 14.17 14.06
N LEU A 98 -9.46 14.40 13.00
CA LEU A 98 -8.40 15.41 13.01
C LEU A 98 -9.00 16.82 12.84
N PRO A 99 -8.68 17.78 13.73
CA PRO A 99 -9.29 19.13 13.72
C PRO A 99 -8.81 20.02 12.56
N ILE A 100 -8.02 19.47 11.64
CA ILE A 100 -7.49 20.19 10.47
C ILE A 100 -8.45 20.17 9.27
N PHE A 101 -9.44 19.30 9.27
CA PHE A 101 -10.44 19.19 8.20
C PHE A 101 -11.72 19.93 8.60
N SER A 102 -12.19 20.82 7.75
CA SER A 102 -13.41 21.61 7.98
C SER A 102 -14.70 20.85 7.68
N ASP A 103 -14.63 19.89 6.75
CA ASP A 103 -15.75 19.05 6.33
C ASP A 103 -15.40 17.57 6.49
N PRO A 104 -16.37 16.74 6.89
CA PRO A 104 -16.15 15.30 7.03
C PRO A 104 -15.65 14.66 5.73
N ALA A 105 -14.48 14.01 5.79
CA ALA A 105 -13.90 13.29 4.67
C ALA A 105 -14.76 12.10 4.22
N THR A 106 -15.53 11.51 5.16
CA THR A 106 -16.51 10.45 4.91
C THR A 106 -17.56 10.82 3.87
N ARG A 107 -17.88 12.11 3.70
CA ARG A 107 -18.81 12.57 2.65
C ARG A 107 -18.36 12.23 1.23
N ASN A 108 -17.08 12.08 1.02
CA ASN A 108 -16.53 11.71 -0.30
C ASN A 108 -16.84 10.27 -0.68
N PHE A 109 -17.27 9.45 0.27
CA PHE A 109 -17.60 8.03 0.07
C PHE A 109 -19.12 7.77 0.05
N LEU A 110 -19.94 8.84 0.05
CA LEU A 110 -21.39 8.73 -0.11
C LEU A 110 -21.76 8.44 -1.58
N PRO A 111 -22.90 7.74 -1.80
CA PRO A 111 -23.44 7.57 -3.15
C PRO A 111 -23.55 8.92 -3.89
N GLY A 112 -23.00 8.99 -5.10
CA GLY A 112 -22.99 10.21 -5.92
C GLY A 112 -21.77 11.11 -5.74
N ALA A 113 -20.98 10.98 -4.69
CA ALA A 113 -19.68 11.65 -4.55
C ALA A 113 -18.55 10.87 -5.26
N LEU A 114 -18.70 9.56 -5.36
CA LEU A 114 -17.76 8.67 -6.05
C LEU A 114 -17.93 8.82 -7.55
N THR A 115 -16.96 9.41 -8.19
CA THR A 115 -16.95 9.72 -9.62
C THR A 115 -15.71 9.14 -10.29
N ASP A 116 -15.71 9.10 -11.62
CA ASP A 116 -14.51 8.73 -12.40
C ASP A 116 -13.31 9.62 -12.09
N ARG A 117 -13.56 10.88 -11.69
CA ARG A 117 -12.52 11.80 -11.20
C ARG A 117 -11.85 11.30 -9.93
N PHE A 118 -12.60 10.71 -9.01
CA PHE A 118 -12.06 10.15 -7.77
C PHE A 118 -11.08 9.03 -8.10
N PHE A 119 -11.45 8.08 -8.95
CA PHE A 119 -10.56 6.98 -9.34
C PHE A 119 -9.37 7.46 -10.18
N SER A 120 -9.55 8.45 -11.05
CA SER A 120 -8.44 9.07 -11.77
C SER A 120 -7.43 9.72 -10.83
N LEU A 121 -7.91 10.38 -9.78
CA LEU A 121 -7.07 10.95 -8.74
C LEU A 121 -6.34 9.86 -7.94
N LEU A 122 -7.03 8.78 -7.58
CA LEU A 122 -6.42 7.64 -6.87
C LEU A 122 -5.30 7.01 -7.70
N VAL A 123 -5.52 6.78 -9.00
CA VAL A 123 -4.48 6.26 -9.90
C VAL A 123 -3.30 7.22 -9.96
N PHE A 124 -3.55 8.51 -10.12
CA PHE A 124 -2.50 9.53 -10.14
C PHE A 124 -1.69 9.53 -8.84
N LEU A 125 -2.35 9.49 -7.68
CA LEU A 125 -1.69 9.44 -6.38
C LEU A 125 -0.93 8.12 -6.19
N HIS A 126 -1.53 6.99 -6.57
CA HIS A 126 -0.90 5.68 -6.44
C HIS A 126 0.37 5.53 -7.30
N ILE A 127 0.47 6.23 -8.41
CA ILE A 127 1.68 6.31 -9.23
C ILE A 127 2.63 7.39 -8.70
N GLY A 128 2.12 8.56 -8.33
CA GLY A 128 2.91 9.71 -7.91
C GLY A 128 3.59 9.51 -6.56
N ILE A 129 2.93 8.87 -5.60
CA ILE A 129 3.50 8.60 -4.27
C ILE A 129 4.75 7.70 -4.35
N PRO A 130 4.78 6.58 -5.08
CA PRO A 130 6.00 5.81 -5.28
C PRO A 130 7.14 6.58 -5.97
N LEU A 131 6.83 7.50 -6.87
CA LEU A 131 7.85 8.38 -7.44
C LEU A 131 8.43 9.33 -6.39
N ALA A 132 7.58 9.90 -5.53
CA ALA A 132 8.03 10.69 -4.38
C ALA A 132 8.83 9.84 -3.38
N LEU A 133 8.45 8.56 -3.18
CA LEU A 133 9.19 7.61 -2.36
C LEU A 133 10.61 7.38 -2.92
N LEU A 134 10.79 7.22 -4.22
CA LEU A 134 12.12 7.09 -4.83
C LEU A 134 13.00 8.30 -4.54
N LEU A 135 12.44 9.51 -4.63
CA LEU A 135 13.13 10.73 -4.24
C LEU A 135 13.46 10.73 -2.74
N GLY A 136 12.51 10.34 -1.90
CA GLY A 136 12.71 10.20 -0.45
C GLY A 136 13.80 9.20 -0.11
N MET A 137 13.85 8.06 -0.78
CA MET A 137 14.91 7.06 -0.60
C MET A 137 16.28 7.61 -1.03
N TRP A 138 16.34 8.33 -2.15
CA TRP A 138 17.57 8.99 -2.56
C TRP A 138 18.07 9.98 -1.48
N VAL A 139 17.19 10.81 -0.93
CA VAL A 139 17.52 11.71 0.19
C VAL A 139 17.96 10.92 1.43
N HIS A 140 17.26 9.82 1.75
CA HIS A 140 17.50 8.99 2.92
C HIS A 140 18.93 8.41 2.96
N VAL A 141 19.48 8.02 1.83
CA VAL A 141 20.82 7.41 1.74
C VAL A 141 21.97 8.42 1.63
N GLN A 142 21.72 9.75 1.51
CA GLN A 142 22.74 10.76 1.21
C GLN A 142 23.86 10.84 2.26
N ARG A 143 23.57 10.50 3.52
CA ARG A 143 24.57 10.54 4.61
C ARG A 143 25.03 9.15 5.07
N VAL A 144 24.61 8.11 4.38
CA VAL A 144 25.10 6.75 4.63
C VAL A 144 26.44 6.59 3.91
N SER A 145 27.51 6.32 4.67
CA SER A 145 28.82 6.05 4.06
C SER A 145 28.76 4.70 3.33
N ARG A 146 29.00 4.73 2.03
CA ARG A 146 29.00 3.54 1.15
C ARG A 146 27.69 2.74 1.29
N PRO A 147 26.53 3.31 0.91
CA PRO A 147 25.28 2.59 0.95
C PRO A 147 25.35 1.40 -0.02
N ASP A 148 25.10 0.21 0.48
CA ASP A 148 24.95 -0.98 -0.34
C ASP A 148 23.50 -1.03 -0.83
N THR A 149 23.28 -0.53 -2.03
CA THR A 149 21.94 -0.37 -2.62
C THR A 149 21.60 -1.49 -3.61
N TYR A 150 22.55 -2.40 -3.88
CA TYR A 150 22.36 -3.51 -4.80
C TYR A 150 22.40 -4.84 -4.06
N PRO A 151 21.38 -5.68 -4.23
CA PRO A 151 21.42 -7.03 -3.68
C PRO A 151 22.48 -7.88 -4.41
N SER A 152 23.02 -8.90 -3.74
CA SER A 152 23.83 -9.89 -4.43
C SER A 152 23.02 -10.56 -5.55
N ARG A 153 23.70 -11.05 -6.58
CA ARG A 153 23.05 -11.70 -7.72
C ARG A 153 22.16 -12.87 -7.27
N GLU A 154 22.65 -13.66 -6.33
CA GLU A 154 21.94 -14.82 -5.79
C GLU A 154 20.66 -14.40 -5.05
N LEU A 155 20.76 -13.36 -4.24
CA LEU A 155 19.60 -12.80 -3.52
C LEU A 155 18.58 -12.24 -4.49
N ALA A 156 19.02 -11.49 -5.51
CA ALA A 156 18.11 -10.92 -6.51
C ALA A 156 17.37 -12.02 -7.29
N ILE A 157 18.10 -13.04 -7.77
CA ILE A 157 17.51 -14.19 -8.49
C ILE A 157 16.57 -14.95 -7.57
N GLY A 158 17.00 -15.28 -6.34
CA GLY A 158 16.17 -15.99 -5.37
C GLY A 158 14.86 -15.25 -5.07
N THR A 159 14.92 -13.94 -4.86
CA THR A 159 13.73 -13.10 -4.64
C THR A 159 12.79 -13.12 -5.85
N LEU A 160 13.31 -12.91 -7.06
CA LEU A 160 12.51 -12.90 -8.28
C LEU A 160 11.85 -14.26 -8.53
N VAL A 161 12.59 -15.35 -8.37
CA VAL A 161 12.07 -16.72 -8.54
C VAL A 161 10.99 -17.01 -7.48
N SER A 162 11.21 -16.61 -6.23
CA SER A 162 10.22 -16.82 -5.15
C SER A 162 8.94 -16.03 -5.39
N LEU A 163 9.05 -14.77 -5.80
CA LEU A 163 7.89 -13.92 -6.13
C LEU A 163 7.13 -14.48 -7.34
N ALA A 164 7.84 -14.92 -8.39
CA ALA A 164 7.21 -15.52 -9.56
C ALA A 164 6.52 -16.84 -9.22
N ALA A 165 7.15 -17.70 -8.43
CA ALA A 165 6.54 -18.94 -7.96
C ALA A 165 5.28 -18.67 -7.12
N LEU A 166 5.35 -17.71 -6.20
CA LEU A 166 4.21 -17.34 -5.37
C LEU A 166 3.05 -16.76 -6.22
N ALA A 167 3.35 -15.91 -7.19
CA ALA A 167 2.35 -15.34 -8.10
C ALA A 167 1.64 -16.42 -8.96
N LEU A 168 2.34 -17.49 -9.30
CA LEU A 168 1.78 -18.59 -10.09
C LEU A 168 0.98 -19.59 -9.24
N VAL A 169 1.47 -19.89 -8.01
CA VAL A 169 0.87 -20.93 -7.15
C VAL A 169 -0.30 -20.37 -6.33
N VAL A 170 -0.21 -19.11 -5.92
CA VAL A 170 -1.23 -18.45 -5.08
C VAL A 170 -1.59 -17.11 -5.74
N PRO A 171 -2.37 -17.13 -6.82
CA PRO A 171 -2.78 -15.89 -7.47
C PRO A 171 -3.64 -15.03 -6.55
N VAL A 172 -3.42 -13.72 -6.57
CA VAL A 172 -4.18 -12.77 -5.78
C VAL A 172 -5.64 -12.70 -6.26
N GLN A 173 -6.56 -12.76 -5.32
CA GLN A 173 -8.01 -12.67 -5.54
C GLN A 173 -8.56 -11.38 -4.95
N SER A 174 -9.62 -10.83 -5.54
CA SER A 174 -10.39 -9.74 -4.95
C SER A 174 -11.48 -10.29 -4.03
N HIS A 175 -11.92 -9.46 -3.10
CA HIS A 175 -13.18 -9.66 -2.41
C HIS A 175 -14.36 -9.37 -3.36
N ALA A 176 -15.59 -9.61 -2.89
CA ALA A 176 -16.79 -9.22 -3.63
C ALA A 176 -16.77 -7.71 -3.94
N PRO A 177 -17.41 -7.26 -5.02
CA PRO A 177 -17.44 -5.84 -5.38
C PRO A 177 -17.99 -4.99 -4.25
N ALA A 178 -17.47 -3.76 -4.15
CA ALA A 178 -17.90 -2.78 -3.17
C ALA A 178 -19.40 -2.47 -3.35
N ASP A 179 -20.15 -2.49 -2.26
CA ASP A 179 -21.57 -2.13 -2.23
C ASP A 179 -21.82 -1.21 -1.03
N LEU A 180 -22.08 0.06 -1.29
CA LEU A 180 -22.33 1.07 -0.26
C LEU A 180 -23.64 0.82 0.53
N ALA A 181 -24.54 -0.01 -0.01
CA ALA A 181 -25.81 -0.35 0.65
C ALA A 181 -25.69 -1.58 1.56
N LYS A 182 -24.58 -2.28 1.53
CA LYS A 182 -24.38 -3.52 2.29
C LYS A 182 -23.16 -3.44 3.19
N VAL A 183 -23.38 -3.70 4.46
CA VAL A 183 -22.28 -3.95 5.41
C VAL A 183 -22.00 -5.46 5.38
N PRO A 184 -20.80 -5.91 5.02
CA PRO A 184 -20.47 -7.32 5.03
C PRO A 184 -20.53 -7.86 6.47
N ALA A 185 -21.15 -9.03 6.65
CA ALA A 185 -21.28 -9.66 7.97
C ALA A 185 -19.92 -10.07 8.56
N THR A 186 -18.98 -10.41 7.69
CA THR A 186 -17.59 -10.72 8.07
C THR A 186 -16.67 -10.17 7.01
N LEU A 187 -15.65 -9.43 7.43
CA LEU A 187 -14.59 -8.97 6.59
C LEU A 187 -13.25 -9.32 7.25
N ALA A 188 -12.43 -10.10 6.58
CA ALA A 188 -11.09 -10.41 7.05
C ALA A 188 -10.14 -9.29 6.57
N PRO A 189 -9.67 -8.41 7.46
CA PRO A 189 -8.70 -7.41 7.07
C PRO A 189 -7.38 -8.09 6.69
N ASP A 190 -6.72 -7.57 5.68
CA ASP A 190 -5.40 -7.99 5.30
C ASP A 190 -4.38 -7.63 6.39
N TRP A 191 -3.29 -8.41 6.51
CA TRP A 191 -2.24 -8.17 7.50
C TRP A 191 -1.64 -6.76 7.40
N PHE A 192 -1.63 -6.17 6.20
CA PHE A 192 -1.18 -4.81 5.95
C PHE A 192 -1.92 -3.78 6.83
N PHE A 193 -3.20 -4.00 7.08
CA PHE A 193 -4.02 -3.11 7.91
C PHE A 193 -3.89 -3.38 9.40
N LEU A 194 -3.25 -4.46 9.83
CA LEU A 194 -3.11 -4.79 11.25
C LEU A 194 -2.27 -3.78 12.03
N PHE A 195 -1.43 -3.02 11.35
CA PHE A 195 -0.63 -1.98 12.01
C PHE A 195 -1.42 -0.65 12.18
N PRO A 196 -1.99 -0.02 11.12
CA PRO A 196 -2.68 1.25 11.28
C PRO A 196 -4.08 1.12 11.88
N HIS A 197 -4.88 0.12 11.50
CA HIS A 197 -6.29 0.03 11.92
C HIS A 197 -6.49 -0.16 13.42
N PRO A 198 -5.74 -0.99 14.17
CA PRO A 198 -5.92 -1.08 15.61
C PRO A 198 -5.71 0.24 16.34
N LEU A 199 -4.86 1.13 15.80
CA LEU A 199 -4.64 2.45 16.38
C LEU A 199 -5.83 3.41 16.19
N MET A 200 -6.74 3.08 15.26
CA MET A 200 -7.92 3.89 14.97
C MET A 200 -9.10 3.58 15.92
N TYR A 201 -9.05 2.45 16.63
CA TYR A 201 -10.12 1.98 17.52
C TYR A 201 -9.71 1.95 19.02
N VAL A 202 -8.60 2.59 19.37
CA VAL A 202 -8.17 2.84 20.75
C VAL A 202 -8.50 4.27 21.12
#